data_c6c27f04ff8bbd7710228046a978fd35
#
_entry.id   c6c27f04ff8bbd7710228046a978fd35
#
_cell.length_a   1.000
_cell.length_b   1.000
_cell.length_c   1.000
_cell.angle_alpha   90.00
_cell.angle_beta   90.00
_cell.angle_gamma   90.00
#
_symmetry.space_group_name_H-M   'P 1'
#
loop_
_entity.id
_entity.type
_entity.pdbx_description
1 polymer ?
#
loop_
_entity_poly.entity_id
_entity_poly.type
_entity_poly.pdbx_seq_one_letter_code
_entity_poly.pdbx_strand_id
1 'polypeptide(L)'
;MCKPMRCWLGAASLGLVFMGGVVFAQETVRVRGTIEGLDGSIYIVKARDGSNLKLTLAANAGVAASVKSALSDIKQGSYIGVAALPQPDGSQRALEVHIFHESMRGTGEGHRPWDLQPKSTMTNATVDQIVSAADEHTLTLKYKDGEKRIVVPKETVVVTYLPGSVAELVPGAVIFVPAASRQADGTLQAQRVMVGRGVPPPQ
;
A
#
# COMPACT_ATOMS: atom_id res chain seq x y z
N MET A 1 -16.37 33.61 -79.44
CA MET A 1 -17.16 33.85 -78.22
C MET A 1 -17.29 32.48 -77.49
N CYS A 2 -16.39 32.17 -76.55
CA CYS A 2 -16.43 30.92 -75.73
C CYS A 2 -16.53 31.29 -74.28
N LYS A 3 -17.60 30.81 -73.61
CA LYS A 3 -17.79 30.93 -72.14
C LYS A 3 -16.96 29.88 -71.39
N PRO A 4 -16.31 30.19 -70.24
CA PRO A 4 -15.65 29.19 -69.41
C PRO A 4 -16.64 28.52 -68.45
N MET A 5 -16.54 27.22 -68.41
CA MET A 5 -17.29 26.32 -67.53
C MET A 5 -16.62 26.29 -66.14
N ARG A 6 -17.34 26.66 -65.07
CA ARG A 6 -16.86 26.63 -63.70
C ARG A 6 -17.05 25.22 -63.13
N CYS A 7 -15.91 24.49 -62.89
CA CYS A 7 -15.93 23.26 -62.10
C CYS A 7 -16.03 23.59 -60.62
N TRP A 8 -17.05 23.09 -59.94
CA TRP A 8 -17.19 23.05 -58.49
C TRP A 8 -16.56 21.76 -57.98
N LEU A 9 -15.44 21.88 -57.23
CA LEU A 9 -14.87 20.81 -56.42
C LEU A 9 -15.52 20.88 -55.05
N GLY A 10 -16.37 19.91 -54.74
CA GLY A 10 -16.90 19.68 -53.41
C GLY A 10 -15.87 18.97 -52.51
N ALA A 11 -15.37 19.66 -51.53
CA ALA A 11 -14.55 19.05 -50.48
C ALA A 11 -15.44 18.37 -49.43
N ALA A 12 -15.46 17.04 -49.43
CA ALA A 12 -16.08 16.26 -48.37
C ALA A 12 -15.13 16.19 -47.16
N SER A 13 -15.45 16.94 -46.10
CA SER A 13 -14.72 16.87 -44.83
C SER A 13 -15.23 15.67 -44.05
N LEU A 14 -14.40 14.62 -43.96
CA LEU A 14 -14.64 13.45 -43.13
C LEU A 14 -14.29 13.79 -41.66
N GLY A 15 -15.31 14.12 -40.85
CA GLY A 15 -15.14 14.39 -39.42
C GLY A 15 -14.82 13.10 -38.66
N LEU A 16 -13.59 12.98 -38.18
CA LEU A 16 -13.18 11.91 -37.28
C LEU A 16 -13.72 12.21 -35.87
N VAL A 17 -14.78 11.54 -35.48
CA VAL A 17 -15.31 11.60 -34.09
C VAL A 17 -14.39 10.75 -33.21
N PHE A 18 -13.51 11.40 -32.44
CA PHE A 18 -12.78 10.74 -31.34
C PHE A 18 -13.75 10.46 -30.17
N MET A 19 -14.25 9.24 -30.08
CA MET A 19 -14.89 8.76 -28.86
C MET A 19 -13.80 8.59 -27.79
N GLY A 20 -13.55 9.63 -27.00
CA GLY A 20 -12.74 9.55 -25.78
C GLY A 20 -13.43 8.64 -24.78
N GLY A 21 -12.97 7.42 -24.63
CA GLY A 21 -13.38 6.53 -23.54
C GLY A 21 -13.00 7.17 -22.19
N VAL A 22 -14.00 7.43 -21.34
CA VAL A 22 -13.77 7.87 -19.96
C VAL A 22 -13.20 6.67 -19.20
N VAL A 23 -11.90 6.68 -18.96
CA VAL A 23 -11.26 5.71 -18.07
C VAL A 23 -11.64 6.10 -16.64
N PHE A 24 -12.63 5.45 -16.07
CA PHE A 24 -12.88 5.55 -14.64
C PHE A 24 -11.71 4.91 -13.88
N ALA A 25 -10.96 5.71 -13.15
CA ALA A 25 -10.00 5.18 -12.20
C ALA A 25 -10.76 4.34 -11.16
N GLN A 26 -10.47 3.04 -11.10
CA GLN A 26 -11.12 2.13 -10.16
C GLN A 26 -10.75 2.55 -8.74
N GLU A 27 -11.77 2.90 -7.94
CA GLU A 27 -11.58 3.30 -6.55
C GLU A 27 -10.96 2.14 -5.76
N THR A 28 -9.83 2.40 -5.10
CA THR A 28 -9.17 1.42 -4.25
C THR A 28 -9.34 1.80 -2.78
N VAL A 29 -9.60 0.78 -1.94
CA VAL A 29 -9.79 0.92 -0.50
C VAL A 29 -8.74 0.09 0.23
N ARG A 30 -8.23 0.62 1.36
CA ARG A 30 -7.46 -0.20 2.30
C ARG A 30 -8.40 -0.96 3.20
N VAL A 31 -8.08 -2.23 3.45
CA VAL A 31 -8.85 -3.06 4.37
C VAL A 31 -7.94 -3.54 5.50
N ARG A 32 -8.36 -3.26 6.73
CA ARG A 32 -7.76 -3.77 7.95
C ARG A 32 -8.84 -4.44 8.76
N GLY A 33 -8.66 -5.69 9.10
CA GLY A 33 -9.70 -6.41 9.83
C GLY A 33 -9.33 -7.85 10.13
N THR A 34 -10.30 -8.55 10.66
CA THR A 34 -10.21 -9.98 10.98
C THR A 34 -11.15 -10.76 10.07
N ILE A 35 -10.70 -11.86 9.52
CA ILE A 35 -11.56 -12.77 8.78
C ILE A 35 -12.49 -13.45 9.77
N GLU A 36 -13.81 -13.28 9.60
CA GLU A 36 -14.83 -13.94 10.43
C GLU A 36 -15.29 -15.26 9.81
N GLY A 37 -15.24 -15.38 8.50
CA GLY A 37 -15.70 -16.57 7.79
C GLY A 37 -15.35 -16.58 6.31
N LEU A 38 -15.75 -17.66 5.67
CA LEU A 38 -15.60 -17.89 4.23
C LEU A 38 -16.94 -18.39 3.69
N ASP A 39 -17.44 -17.74 2.63
CA ASP A 39 -18.63 -18.13 1.88
C ASP A 39 -18.22 -18.38 0.42
N GLY A 40 -18.02 -19.65 0.08
CA GLY A 40 -17.41 -20.02 -1.19
C GLY A 40 -16.01 -19.46 -1.32
N SER A 41 -15.81 -18.51 -2.25
CA SER A 41 -14.54 -17.77 -2.46
C SER A 41 -14.53 -16.38 -1.84
N ILE A 42 -15.56 -16.01 -1.08
CA ILE A 42 -15.74 -14.69 -0.48
C ILE A 42 -15.33 -14.75 0.99
N TYR A 43 -14.31 -14.00 1.38
CA TYR A 43 -13.92 -13.78 2.76
C TYR A 43 -14.83 -12.73 3.39
N ILE A 44 -15.44 -13.06 4.51
CA ILE A 44 -16.19 -12.10 5.34
C ILE A 44 -15.18 -11.49 6.32
N VAL A 45 -14.96 -10.20 6.21
CA VAL A 45 -13.95 -9.49 6.99
C VAL A 45 -14.63 -8.48 7.89
N LYS A 46 -14.43 -8.60 9.20
CA LYS A 46 -14.77 -7.56 10.18
C LYS A 46 -13.70 -6.49 10.13
N ALA A 47 -14.04 -5.34 9.57
CA ALA A 47 -13.14 -4.20 9.49
C ALA A 47 -12.96 -3.52 10.86
N ARG A 48 -11.90 -2.71 10.99
CA ARG A 48 -11.57 -1.99 12.23
C ARG A 48 -12.70 -1.04 12.68
N ASP A 49 -13.43 -0.44 11.74
CA ASP A 49 -14.59 0.43 12.02
C ASP A 49 -15.86 -0.34 12.43
N GLY A 50 -15.77 -1.66 12.49
CA GLY A 50 -16.89 -2.53 12.84
C GLY A 50 -17.76 -2.95 11.66
N SER A 51 -17.51 -2.47 10.45
CA SER A 51 -18.25 -2.89 9.25
C SER A 51 -17.88 -4.30 8.80
N ASN A 52 -18.82 -4.98 8.12
CA ASN A 52 -18.58 -6.27 7.48
C ASN A 52 -18.32 -6.04 6.00
N LEU A 53 -17.16 -6.49 5.54
CA LEU A 53 -16.73 -6.38 4.15
C LEU A 53 -16.70 -7.77 3.49
N LYS A 54 -17.06 -7.80 2.22
CA LYS A 54 -16.91 -8.99 1.37
C LYS A 54 -15.67 -8.82 0.53
N LEU A 55 -14.67 -9.69 0.73
CA LEU A 55 -13.38 -9.64 0.07
C LEU A 55 -13.18 -10.88 -0.79
N THR A 56 -12.78 -10.71 -2.03
CA THR A 56 -12.34 -11.77 -2.94
C THR A 56 -10.86 -11.59 -3.27
N LEU A 57 -10.21 -12.66 -3.69
CA LEU A 57 -8.84 -12.62 -4.19
C LEU A 57 -8.84 -12.63 -5.72
N ALA A 58 -7.96 -11.84 -6.32
CA ALA A 58 -7.65 -11.99 -7.75
C ALA A 58 -6.98 -13.36 -7.99
N ALA A 59 -7.08 -13.88 -9.21
CA ALA A 59 -6.54 -15.21 -9.55
C ALA A 59 -5.03 -15.36 -9.27
N ASN A 60 -4.29 -14.26 -9.34
CA ASN A 60 -2.85 -14.19 -9.07
C ASN A 60 -2.52 -13.41 -7.79
N ALA A 61 -3.45 -13.36 -6.84
CA ALA A 61 -3.25 -12.63 -5.61
C ALA A 61 -2.07 -13.19 -4.80
N GLY A 62 -1.18 -12.28 -4.38
CA GLY A 62 -0.05 -12.62 -3.50
C GLY A 62 -0.46 -12.55 -2.03
N VAL A 63 -0.03 -13.52 -1.24
CA VAL A 63 -0.15 -13.50 0.22
C VAL A 63 1.24 -13.35 0.83
N ALA A 64 1.38 -12.40 1.76
CA ALA A 64 2.59 -12.23 2.57
C ALA A 64 2.24 -12.38 4.04
N ALA A 65 3.07 -13.10 4.79
CA ALA A 65 2.93 -13.22 6.23
C ALA A 65 3.80 -12.17 6.93
N SER A 66 3.19 -11.41 7.83
CA SER A 66 3.89 -10.49 8.72
C SER A 66 4.37 -11.27 9.94
N VAL A 67 5.66 -11.22 10.22
CA VAL A 67 6.28 -11.85 11.38
C VAL A 67 7.05 -10.84 12.20
N LYS A 68 7.15 -11.07 13.50
CA LYS A 68 7.94 -10.21 14.39
C LYS A 68 9.41 -10.21 13.98
N SER A 69 10.03 -9.04 13.99
CA SER A 69 11.45 -8.82 13.79
C SER A 69 12.00 -7.95 14.92
N ALA A 70 13.28 -7.66 14.89
CA ALA A 70 13.95 -6.85 15.88
C ALA A 70 14.49 -5.56 15.26
N LEU A 71 14.62 -4.51 16.08
CA LEU A 71 15.24 -3.26 15.66
C LEU A 71 16.70 -3.47 15.21
N SER A 72 17.38 -4.44 15.80
CA SER A 72 18.74 -4.86 15.41
C SER A 72 18.85 -5.48 14.02
N ASP A 73 17.71 -5.89 13.41
CA ASP A 73 17.68 -6.45 12.05
C ASP A 73 17.72 -5.36 10.98
N ILE A 74 17.43 -4.11 11.36
CA ILE A 74 17.54 -2.96 10.49
C ILE A 74 19.03 -2.64 10.29
N LYS A 75 19.50 -2.67 9.05
CA LYS A 75 20.87 -2.35 8.67
C LYS A 75 20.90 -1.15 7.74
N GLN A 76 22.05 -0.49 7.66
CA GLN A 76 22.30 0.46 6.59
C GLN A 76 22.09 -0.22 5.24
N GLY A 77 21.38 0.42 4.33
CA GLY A 77 20.95 -0.14 3.06
C GLY A 77 19.64 -0.95 3.12
N SER A 78 19.11 -1.29 4.29
CA SER A 78 17.77 -1.92 4.38
C SER A 78 16.71 -1.03 3.75
N TYR A 79 15.75 -1.63 3.05
CA TYR A 79 14.55 -0.94 2.58
C TYR A 79 13.44 -1.16 3.62
N ILE A 80 12.93 -0.09 4.21
CA ILE A 80 11.96 -0.16 5.29
C ILE A 80 10.77 0.77 5.05
N GLY A 81 9.63 0.41 5.62
CA GLY A 81 8.46 1.28 5.75
C GLY A 81 8.29 1.68 7.21
N VAL A 82 8.02 2.95 7.47
CA VAL A 82 7.79 3.44 8.83
C VAL A 82 6.49 4.21 8.88
N ALA A 83 5.54 3.72 9.67
CA ALA A 83 4.41 4.51 10.11
C ALA A 83 4.85 5.37 11.29
N ALA A 84 4.63 6.68 11.22
CA ALA A 84 5.19 7.61 12.20
C ALA A 84 4.30 8.84 12.44
N LEU A 85 4.59 9.56 13.54
CA LEU A 85 4.01 10.86 13.84
C LEU A 85 5.05 11.97 13.66
N PRO A 86 4.71 13.07 12.97
CA PRO A 86 5.54 14.25 12.90
C PRO A 86 5.83 14.84 14.29
N GLN A 87 7.08 15.26 14.50
CA GLN A 87 7.53 15.92 15.72
C GLN A 87 7.79 17.41 15.47
N PRO A 88 7.74 18.27 16.51
CA PRO A 88 7.99 19.71 16.36
C PRO A 88 9.37 20.06 15.80
N ASP A 89 10.37 19.19 15.99
CA ASP A 89 11.75 19.37 15.49
C ASP A 89 11.91 18.91 14.02
N GLY A 90 10.81 18.56 13.35
CA GLY A 90 10.81 18.07 11.97
C GLY A 90 11.14 16.57 11.80
N SER A 91 11.52 15.88 12.88
CA SER A 91 11.68 14.42 12.86
C SER A 91 10.32 13.72 12.84
N GLN A 92 10.36 12.40 12.66
CA GLN A 92 9.19 11.52 12.72
C GLN A 92 9.41 10.50 13.85
N ARG A 93 8.44 10.36 14.77
CA ARG A 93 8.49 9.31 15.80
C ARG A 93 7.78 8.06 15.29
N ALA A 94 8.50 6.96 15.19
CA ALA A 94 7.96 5.71 14.68
C ALA A 94 6.88 5.15 15.61
N LEU A 95 5.81 4.66 14.99
CA LEU A 95 4.75 3.87 15.60
C LEU A 95 4.97 2.38 15.29
N GLU A 96 5.45 2.09 14.09
CA GLU A 96 5.67 0.75 13.57
C GLU A 96 6.71 0.80 12.45
N VAL A 97 7.56 -0.23 12.37
CA VAL A 97 8.57 -0.36 11.32
C VAL A 97 8.39 -1.69 10.60
N HIS A 98 8.41 -1.64 9.27
CA HIS A 98 8.32 -2.80 8.39
C HIS A 98 9.64 -2.97 7.63
N ILE A 99 10.32 -4.08 7.80
CA ILE A 99 11.51 -4.41 7.02
C ILE A 99 11.03 -5.16 5.77
N PHE A 100 11.26 -4.60 4.60
CA PHE A 100 10.91 -5.26 3.34
C PHE A 100 12.00 -6.24 2.93
N HIS A 101 11.60 -7.39 2.39
CA HIS A 101 12.51 -8.28 1.70
C HIS A 101 13.08 -7.57 0.46
N GLU A 102 14.30 -7.93 0.04
CA GLU A 102 14.97 -7.24 -1.07
C GLU A 102 14.17 -7.25 -2.38
N SER A 103 13.44 -8.32 -2.66
CA SER A 103 12.52 -8.40 -3.81
C SER A 103 11.36 -7.41 -3.80
N MET A 104 11.12 -6.76 -2.65
CA MET A 104 10.08 -5.74 -2.45
C MET A 104 10.65 -4.32 -2.42
N ARG A 105 11.96 -4.15 -2.65
CA ARG A 105 12.60 -2.83 -2.69
C ARG A 105 11.89 -1.91 -3.69
N GLY A 106 11.69 -0.65 -3.32
CA GLY A 106 10.96 0.34 -4.10
C GLY A 106 9.45 0.30 -3.94
N THR A 107 8.88 -0.71 -3.22
CA THR A 107 7.43 -0.78 -2.99
C THR A 107 6.95 0.48 -2.27
N GLY A 108 6.12 1.29 -2.96
CA GLY A 108 5.52 2.50 -2.41
C GLY A 108 6.54 3.50 -1.87
N GLU A 109 7.70 3.63 -2.51
CA GLU A 109 8.75 4.57 -2.11
C GLU A 109 8.22 6.00 -1.95
N GLY A 110 8.71 6.70 -0.93
CA GLY A 110 8.37 8.09 -0.65
C GLY A 110 7.76 8.32 0.73
N HIS A 111 7.34 9.57 0.94
CA HIS A 111 6.71 10.04 2.17
C HIS A 111 5.31 10.56 1.89
N ARG A 112 4.30 10.11 2.67
CA ARG A 112 2.89 10.43 2.42
C ARG A 112 2.05 10.39 3.69
N PRO A 113 0.89 11.06 3.74
CA PRO A 113 -0.10 10.86 4.79
C PRO A 113 -0.50 9.39 4.93
N TRP A 114 -0.76 8.98 6.16
CA TRP A 114 -1.16 7.62 6.49
C TRP A 114 -2.39 7.61 7.39
N ASP A 115 -3.16 6.53 7.35
CA ASP A 115 -4.44 6.42 8.01
C ASP A 115 -4.40 5.53 9.28
N LEU A 116 -3.21 5.31 9.85
CA LEU A 116 -3.08 4.54 11.09
C LEU A 116 -3.73 5.27 12.26
N GLN A 117 -3.47 6.57 12.36
CA GLN A 117 -4.09 7.50 13.30
C GLN A 117 -3.99 8.94 12.78
N PRO A 118 -4.73 9.92 13.35
CA PRO A 118 -4.68 11.30 12.91
C PRO A 118 -3.24 11.84 12.82
N LYS A 119 -2.92 12.52 11.71
CA LYS A 119 -1.60 13.08 11.38
C LYS A 119 -0.48 12.08 11.14
N SER A 120 -0.76 10.75 11.18
CA SER A 120 0.29 9.77 10.89
C SER A 120 0.74 9.85 9.43
N THR A 121 1.99 9.46 9.22
CA THR A 121 2.65 9.41 7.91
C THR A 121 3.24 8.04 7.67
N MET A 122 3.43 7.69 6.41
CA MET A 122 4.18 6.50 5.99
C MET A 122 5.38 6.95 5.18
N THR A 123 6.56 6.49 5.56
CA THR A 123 7.79 6.68 4.80
C THR A 123 8.34 5.32 4.40
N ASN A 124 8.37 5.01 3.10
CA ASN A 124 9.05 3.85 2.56
C ASN A 124 10.32 4.30 1.87
N ALA A 125 11.46 3.84 2.36
CA ALA A 125 12.75 4.36 1.93
C ALA A 125 13.91 3.43 2.29
N THR A 126 15.08 3.74 1.75
CA THR A 126 16.34 3.08 2.12
C THR A 126 16.93 3.73 3.37
N VAL A 127 17.40 2.92 4.29
CA VAL A 127 18.15 3.36 5.49
C VAL A 127 19.54 3.82 5.04
N ASP A 128 19.80 5.10 5.17
CA ASP A 128 21.10 5.70 4.85
C ASP A 128 22.02 5.69 6.07
N GLN A 129 21.52 6.08 7.24
CA GLN A 129 22.30 6.15 8.47
C GLN A 129 21.50 5.60 9.66
N ILE A 130 22.21 5.07 10.62
CA ILE A 130 21.66 4.60 11.90
C ILE A 130 22.54 5.18 13.02
N VAL A 131 21.91 5.91 13.95
CA VAL A 131 22.51 6.34 15.20
C VAL A 131 21.78 5.65 16.33
N SER A 132 22.49 4.82 17.09
CA SER A 132 21.91 4.03 18.18
C SER A 132 22.19 4.71 19.52
N ALA A 133 21.17 4.83 20.35
CA ALA A 133 21.23 5.22 21.74
C ALA A 133 20.60 4.13 22.62
N ALA A 134 20.69 4.27 23.93
CA ALA A 134 20.21 3.23 24.86
C ALA A 134 18.72 2.90 24.73
N ASP A 135 17.90 3.95 24.54
CA ASP A 135 16.44 3.83 24.57
C ASP A 135 15.78 4.04 23.20
N GLU A 136 16.53 4.47 22.18
CA GLU A 136 15.99 4.73 20.84
C GLU A 136 17.09 4.65 19.77
N HIS A 137 16.65 4.45 18.52
CA HIS A 137 17.50 4.57 17.34
C HIS A 137 17.00 5.75 16.51
N THR A 138 17.94 6.52 15.98
CA THR A 138 17.63 7.53 14.95
C THR A 138 18.08 7.01 13.60
N LEU A 139 17.13 6.91 12.67
CA LEU A 139 17.37 6.48 11.30
C LEU A 139 17.26 7.68 10.36
N THR A 140 18.18 7.81 9.43
CA THR A 140 18.01 8.68 8.26
C THR A 140 17.54 7.83 7.09
N LEU A 141 16.34 8.11 6.60
CA LEU A 141 15.71 7.40 5.47
C LEU A 141 15.78 8.26 4.22
N LYS A 142 16.40 7.73 3.15
CA LYS A 142 16.48 8.40 1.84
C LYS A 142 15.55 7.76 0.82
N TYR A 143 14.81 8.59 0.11
CA TYR A 143 13.94 8.25 -1.01
C TYR A 143 14.15 9.27 -2.14
N LYS A 144 13.58 9.00 -3.31
CA LYS A 144 13.83 9.79 -4.54
C LYS A 144 13.69 11.30 -4.34
N ASP A 145 12.69 11.75 -3.58
CA ASP A 145 12.32 13.17 -3.48
C ASP A 145 12.77 13.81 -2.16
N GLY A 146 13.64 13.14 -1.39
CA GLY A 146 14.14 13.70 -0.14
C GLY A 146 14.58 12.68 0.91
N GLU A 147 14.62 13.15 2.16
CA GLU A 147 14.97 12.32 3.31
C GLU A 147 14.10 12.63 4.51
N LYS A 148 14.04 11.70 5.45
CA LYS A 148 13.39 11.85 6.75
C LYS A 148 14.26 11.29 7.87
N ARG A 149 14.33 12.05 8.96
CA ARG A 149 14.89 11.58 10.23
C ARG A 149 13.78 10.91 11.03
N ILE A 150 13.98 9.65 11.36
CA ILE A 150 13.01 8.83 12.10
C ILE A 150 13.61 8.47 13.45
N VAL A 151 12.91 8.82 14.51
CA VAL A 151 13.21 8.36 15.87
C VAL A 151 12.41 7.09 16.10
N VAL A 152 13.09 5.99 16.38
CA VAL A 152 12.51 4.66 16.63
C VAL A 152 12.73 4.28 18.07
N PRO A 153 11.72 4.44 18.95
CA PRO A 153 11.77 3.99 20.32
C PRO A 153 12.03 2.49 20.43
N LYS A 154 12.64 2.05 21.51
CA LYS A 154 13.00 0.65 21.76
C LYS A 154 11.78 -0.30 21.75
N GLU A 155 10.64 0.21 22.21
CA GLU A 155 9.35 -0.51 22.27
C GLU A 155 8.62 -0.57 20.93
N THR A 156 9.13 0.10 19.88
CA THR A 156 8.47 0.12 18.57
C THR A 156 8.36 -1.29 18.00
N VAL A 157 7.15 -1.63 17.54
CA VAL A 157 6.91 -2.91 16.86
C VAL A 157 7.66 -2.91 15.53
N VAL A 158 8.52 -3.92 15.36
CA VAL A 158 9.25 -4.16 14.11
C VAL A 158 8.79 -5.48 13.54
N VAL A 159 8.39 -5.46 12.28
CA VAL A 159 7.96 -6.65 11.54
C VAL A 159 8.74 -6.80 10.24
N THR A 160 8.78 -8.01 9.73
CA THR A 160 9.25 -8.30 8.38
C THR A 160 8.24 -9.18 7.65
N TYR A 161 8.40 -9.31 6.35
CA TYR A 161 7.49 -10.10 5.51
C TYR A 161 8.17 -11.37 5.04
N LEU A 162 7.43 -12.47 5.14
CA LEU A 162 7.77 -13.75 4.55
C LEU A 162 6.73 -14.12 3.49
N PRO A 163 7.05 -15.00 2.55
CA PRO A 163 6.03 -15.60 1.69
C PRO A 163 4.94 -16.25 2.55
N GLY A 164 3.69 -15.90 2.27
CA GLY A 164 2.51 -16.47 2.89
C GLY A 164 1.73 -17.35 1.91
N SER A 165 0.66 -17.93 2.41
CA SER A 165 -0.23 -18.82 1.65
C SER A 165 -1.68 -18.43 1.85
N VAL A 166 -2.51 -18.67 0.84
CA VAL A 166 -3.98 -18.54 0.93
C VAL A 166 -4.54 -19.41 2.06
N ALA A 167 -3.89 -20.54 2.38
CA ALA A 167 -4.28 -21.41 3.49
C ALA A 167 -4.18 -20.74 4.88
N GLU A 168 -3.48 -19.62 4.99
CA GLU A 168 -3.40 -18.83 6.24
C GLU A 168 -4.57 -17.85 6.41
N LEU A 169 -5.37 -17.64 5.36
CA LEU A 169 -6.53 -16.75 5.38
C LEU A 169 -7.75 -17.51 5.92
N VAL A 170 -7.71 -17.82 7.20
CA VAL A 170 -8.74 -18.59 7.92
C VAL A 170 -9.51 -17.70 8.90
N PRO A 171 -10.70 -18.10 9.38
CA PRO A 171 -11.40 -17.39 10.45
C PRO A 171 -10.50 -17.12 11.65
N GLY A 172 -10.51 -15.87 12.15
CA GLY A 172 -9.63 -15.38 13.19
C GLY A 172 -8.31 -14.76 12.69
N ALA A 173 -7.94 -14.95 11.42
CA ALA A 173 -6.74 -14.32 10.86
C ALA A 173 -6.93 -12.81 10.74
N VAL A 174 -5.97 -12.05 11.28
CA VAL A 174 -5.91 -10.59 11.11
C VAL A 174 -5.20 -10.29 9.81
N ILE A 175 -5.82 -9.46 8.97
CA ILE A 175 -5.32 -9.15 7.63
C ILE A 175 -5.20 -7.65 7.39
N PHE A 176 -4.30 -7.30 6.47
CA PHE A 176 -4.19 -5.99 5.85
C PHE A 176 -4.16 -6.14 4.33
N VAL A 177 -5.04 -5.41 3.65
CA VAL A 177 -5.06 -5.28 2.18
C VAL A 177 -4.71 -3.84 1.84
N PRO A 178 -3.54 -3.56 1.26
CA PRO A 178 -3.09 -2.19 1.00
C PRO A 178 -3.93 -1.46 -0.06
N ALA A 179 -4.51 -2.22 -1.00
CA ALA A 179 -5.38 -1.72 -2.04
C ALA A 179 -6.33 -2.84 -2.51
N ALA A 180 -7.60 -2.69 -2.21
CA ALA A 180 -8.67 -3.55 -2.74
C ALA A 180 -9.52 -2.73 -3.70
N SER A 181 -9.80 -3.26 -4.87
CA SER A 181 -10.64 -2.62 -5.89
C SER A 181 -12.10 -2.94 -5.64
N ARG A 182 -12.95 -1.92 -5.62
CA ARG A 182 -14.41 -2.10 -5.51
C ARG A 182 -14.97 -2.65 -6.81
N GLN A 183 -15.71 -3.75 -6.71
CA GLN A 183 -16.40 -4.39 -7.83
C GLN A 183 -17.83 -3.85 -7.97
N ALA A 184 -18.45 -4.09 -9.12
CA ALA A 184 -19.80 -3.62 -9.44
C ALA A 184 -20.88 -4.21 -8.50
N ASP A 185 -20.64 -5.41 -7.95
CA ASP A 185 -21.53 -6.09 -7.00
C ASP A 185 -21.31 -5.63 -5.54
N GLY A 186 -20.43 -4.64 -5.32
CA GLY A 186 -20.07 -4.12 -4.00
C GLY A 186 -19.01 -4.92 -3.27
N THR A 187 -18.53 -6.05 -3.80
CA THR A 187 -17.40 -6.77 -3.22
C THR A 187 -16.09 -6.02 -3.43
N LEU A 188 -15.09 -6.34 -2.60
CA LEU A 188 -13.74 -5.81 -2.74
C LEU A 188 -12.84 -6.92 -3.28
N GLN A 189 -12.02 -6.64 -4.29
CA GLN A 189 -11.06 -7.59 -4.83
C GLN A 189 -9.63 -7.20 -4.47
N ALA A 190 -8.90 -8.13 -3.84
CA ALA A 190 -7.51 -7.94 -3.43
C ALA A 190 -6.55 -8.64 -4.41
N GLN A 191 -5.50 -7.92 -4.82
CA GLN A 191 -4.33 -8.49 -5.52
C GLN A 191 -3.21 -8.87 -4.55
N ARG A 192 -3.22 -8.32 -3.34
CA ARG A 192 -2.26 -8.62 -2.29
C ARG A 192 -2.94 -8.59 -0.93
N VAL A 193 -2.65 -9.58 -0.11
CA VAL A 193 -3.10 -9.66 1.28
C VAL A 193 -1.88 -9.90 2.17
N MET A 194 -1.82 -9.18 3.27
CA MET A 194 -0.86 -9.42 4.34
C MET A 194 -1.61 -10.05 5.51
N VAL A 195 -1.11 -11.16 6.03
CA VAL A 195 -1.69 -11.89 7.17
C VAL A 195 -0.73 -11.86 8.35
N GLY A 196 -1.24 -11.68 9.54
CA GLY A 196 -0.44 -11.72 10.77
C GLY A 196 -0.08 -13.15 11.16
N ARG A 197 1.22 -13.40 11.37
CA ARG A 197 1.73 -14.66 11.91
C ARG A 197 2.39 -14.40 13.26
N GLY A 198 1.61 -14.54 14.35
CA GLY A 198 2.05 -14.25 15.70
C GLY A 198 2.21 -12.76 16.05
N VAL A 199 2.02 -11.88 15.07
CA VAL A 199 1.97 -10.41 15.21
C VAL A 199 0.96 -9.90 14.19
N PRO A 200 0.17 -8.86 14.50
CA PRO A 200 -0.73 -8.27 13.51
C PRO A 200 0.05 -7.84 12.25
N PRO A 201 -0.56 -7.89 11.05
CA PRO A 201 0.05 -7.28 9.89
C PRO A 201 0.15 -5.76 10.09
N PRO A 202 0.96 -5.06 9.29
CA PRO A 202 1.13 -3.62 9.39
C PRO A 202 -0.19 -2.87 9.43
N GLN A 203 -0.25 -1.90 10.29
CA GLN A 203 -1.47 -1.15 10.56
C GLN A 203 -1.56 0.13 9.73
#